data_65f1d02a3f25a15d95509ed891d125b5
#
_entry.id   65f1d02a3f25a15d95509ed891d125b5
#
_cell.length_a   1.000
_cell.length_b   1.000
_cell.length_c   1.000
_cell.angle_alpha   90.00
_cell.angle_beta   90.00
_cell.angle_gamma   90.00
#
_symmetry.space_group_name_H-M   'P 1'
#
loop_
_entity.id
_entity.type
_entity.pdbx_description
1 polymer ?
#
loop_
_entity_poly.entity_id
_entity_poly.type
_entity_poly.pdbx_seq_one_letter_code
_entity_poly.pdbx_strand_id
1 'polypeptide(L)'
;MSPEDLDGRIGEGWSGEAPNGSHVNVVLARRGSPTAAAAISMLAHPAPGHTPVLVCVGGTPAEYEPVWPPTLMMNKGTALDDRHQTLTWGAAQLGIAQGVLDAVADGLLETDGETIVLVAVWVDPGAHDETAVRVANRAATRKAIGVCVEGRDQDAARALVERRDALQSPYYGGD
;
A
#
# COMPACT_ATOMS: atom_id res chain seq x y z
N MET A 1 -9.01 16.64 9.01
CA MET A 1 -10.05 15.96 8.22
C MET A 1 -10.61 14.87 9.11
N SER A 2 -11.93 14.67 9.18
CA SER A 2 -12.46 13.62 10.05
C SER A 2 -12.25 12.23 9.44
N PRO A 3 -12.18 11.15 10.25
CA PRO A 3 -12.11 9.78 9.73
C PRO A 3 -13.28 9.43 8.78
N GLU A 4 -14.42 10.09 8.93
CA GLU A 4 -15.60 9.91 8.04
C GLU A 4 -15.31 10.41 6.62
N ASP A 5 -14.56 11.49 6.49
CA ASP A 5 -14.19 12.08 5.21
C ASP A 5 -13.16 11.24 4.44
N LEU A 6 -12.46 10.32 5.13
CA LEU A 6 -11.42 9.47 4.55
C LEU A 6 -11.94 8.10 4.08
N ASP A 7 -13.15 7.69 4.50
CA ASP A 7 -13.69 6.36 4.18
C ASP A 7 -13.84 6.14 2.67
N GLY A 8 -13.28 5.04 2.18
CA GLY A 8 -13.32 4.67 0.77
C GLY A 8 -12.37 5.47 -0.13
N ARG A 9 -11.55 6.37 0.40
CA ARG A 9 -10.57 7.09 -0.42
C ARG A 9 -9.44 6.18 -0.86
N ILE A 10 -9.06 6.33 -2.12
CA ILE A 10 -8.06 5.50 -2.79
C ILE A 10 -6.90 6.37 -3.22
N GLY A 11 -5.69 5.91 -2.92
CA GLY A 11 -4.43 6.52 -3.34
C GLY A 11 -3.50 5.52 -3.99
N GLU A 12 -2.57 6.02 -4.76
CA GLU A 12 -1.56 5.25 -5.48
C GLU A 12 -0.19 5.88 -5.28
N GLY A 13 0.82 5.03 -5.14
CA GLY A 13 2.20 5.44 -5.03
C GLY A 13 3.15 4.48 -5.74
N TRP A 14 4.07 5.04 -6.50
CA TRP A 14 5.23 4.35 -7.06
C TRP A 14 6.48 4.96 -6.46
N SER A 15 7.48 4.13 -6.15
CA SER A 15 8.81 4.56 -5.76
C SER A 15 9.86 3.50 -6.08
N GLY A 16 11.13 3.91 -6.12
CA GLY A 16 12.28 3.07 -6.41
C GLY A 16 12.52 2.90 -7.90
N GLU A 17 13.60 2.19 -8.22
CA GLU A 17 14.04 1.88 -9.58
C GLU A 17 13.96 0.37 -9.82
N ALA A 18 13.67 0.00 -11.07
CA ALA A 18 13.64 -1.42 -11.45
C ALA A 18 15.03 -2.07 -11.24
N PRO A 19 15.07 -3.32 -10.78
CA PRO A 19 13.93 -4.17 -10.44
C PRO A 19 13.49 -4.06 -8.96
N ASN A 20 14.02 -3.14 -8.17
CA ASN A 20 13.73 -3.02 -6.73
C ASN A 20 12.62 -1.99 -6.41
N GLY A 21 11.94 -1.49 -7.44
CA GLY A 21 10.82 -0.59 -7.29
C GLY A 21 9.54 -1.29 -6.80
N SER A 22 8.63 -0.50 -6.26
CA SER A 22 7.35 -0.98 -5.75
C SER A 22 6.19 -0.07 -6.15
N HIS A 23 5.05 -0.70 -6.39
CA HIS A 23 3.79 -0.04 -6.64
C HIS A 23 2.78 -0.38 -5.54
N VAL A 24 2.27 0.64 -4.89
CA VAL A 24 1.37 0.54 -3.76
C VAL A 24 0.03 1.20 -4.09
N ASN A 25 -1.07 0.50 -3.82
CA ASN A 25 -2.38 1.13 -3.73
C ASN A 25 -2.84 1.11 -2.27
N VAL A 26 -3.38 2.22 -1.81
CA VAL A 26 -3.95 2.37 -0.48
C VAL A 26 -5.44 2.64 -0.58
N VAL A 27 -6.22 2.00 0.29
CA VAL A 27 -7.60 2.38 0.58
C VAL A 27 -7.68 2.72 2.06
N LEU A 28 -8.22 3.87 2.39
CA LEU A 28 -8.53 4.23 3.77
C LEU A 28 -9.96 3.81 4.08
N ALA A 29 -10.17 3.21 5.24
CA ALA A 29 -11.49 2.80 5.69
C ALA A 29 -11.73 3.31 7.11
N ARG A 30 -12.96 3.74 7.40
CA ARG A 30 -13.36 4.09 8.75
C ARG A 30 -13.81 2.84 9.50
N ARG A 31 -13.38 2.70 10.74
CA ARG A 31 -13.86 1.63 11.63
C ARG A 31 -15.39 1.58 11.65
N GLY A 32 -15.93 0.38 11.45
CA GLY A 32 -17.38 0.14 11.41
C GLY A 32 -18.07 0.51 10.08
N SER A 33 -17.33 0.99 9.08
CA SER A 33 -17.88 1.27 7.75
C SER A 33 -18.02 0.00 6.90
N PRO A 34 -18.82 0.05 5.82
CA PRO A 34 -18.86 -1.03 4.83
C PRO A 34 -17.49 -1.29 4.19
N THR A 35 -16.66 -0.26 3.99
CA THR A 35 -15.29 -0.37 3.46
C THR A 35 -14.42 -1.21 4.40
N ALA A 36 -14.47 -0.93 5.71
CA ALA A 36 -13.77 -1.71 6.72
C ALA A 36 -14.27 -3.16 6.81
N ALA A 37 -15.58 -3.37 6.71
CA ALA A 37 -16.16 -4.71 6.72
C ALA A 37 -15.68 -5.54 5.52
N ALA A 38 -15.63 -4.95 4.32
CA ALA A 38 -15.10 -5.60 3.13
C ALA A 38 -13.62 -5.98 3.30
N ALA A 39 -12.84 -5.10 3.89
CA ALA A 39 -11.41 -5.34 4.18
C ALA A 39 -11.19 -6.50 5.14
N ILE A 40 -11.93 -6.54 6.23
CA ILE A 40 -11.86 -7.63 7.22
C ILE A 40 -12.30 -8.95 6.60
N SER A 41 -13.30 -8.92 5.70
CA SER A 41 -13.73 -10.10 4.96
C SER A 41 -12.61 -10.72 4.11
N MET A 42 -11.68 -9.93 3.59
CA MET A 42 -10.52 -10.46 2.84
C MET A 42 -9.60 -11.31 3.72
N LEU A 43 -9.44 -10.98 5.01
CA LEU A 43 -8.66 -11.79 5.95
C LEU A 43 -9.30 -13.17 6.18
N ALA A 44 -10.64 -13.22 6.23
CA ALA A 44 -11.37 -14.46 6.46
C ALA A 44 -11.46 -15.35 5.19
N HIS A 45 -11.37 -14.76 4.01
CA HIS A 45 -11.55 -15.44 2.73
C HIS A 45 -10.43 -15.05 1.74
N PRO A 46 -9.17 -15.41 2.00
CA PRO A 46 -8.07 -15.08 1.10
C PRO A 46 -8.24 -15.79 -0.25
N ALA A 47 -8.02 -15.05 -1.33
CA ALA A 47 -7.97 -15.64 -2.66
C ALA A 47 -6.64 -16.40 -2.87
N PRO A 48 -6.62 -17.48 -3.65
CA PRO A 48 -5.37 -18.19 -3.96
C PRO A 48 -4.29 -17.25 -4.50
N GLY A 49 -3.09 -17.31 -3.94
CA GLY A 49 -1.96 -16.45 -4.33
C GLY A 49 -1.98 -15.02 -3.75
N HIS A 50 -3.03 -14.67 -3.01
CA HIS A 50 -3.18 -13.35 -2.37
C HIS A 50 -3.42 -13.56 -0.87
N THR A 51 -2.42 -13.29 -0.05
CA THR A 51 -2.49 -13.50 1.40
C THR A 51 -2.57 -12.13 2.10
N PRO A 52 -3.73 -11.76 2.63
CA PRO A 52 -3.83 -10.57 3.46
C PRO A 52 -3.25 -10.85 4.85
N VAL A 53 -2.48 -9.91 5.38
CA VAL A 53 -1.88 -9.97 6.71
C VAL A 53 -2.04 -8.64 7.43
N LEU A 54 -2.12 -8.69 8.76
CA LEU A 54 -1.96 -7.50 9.59
C LEU A 54 -0.48 -7.12 9.60
N VAL A 55 -0.18 -5.87 9.29
CA VAL A 55 1.20 -5.35 9.30
C VAL A 55 1.66 -5.23 10.74
N CYS A 56 2.66 -6.05 11.08
CA CYS A 56 3.29 -6.06 12.39
C CYS A 56 4.80 -5.86 12.25
N VAL A 57 5.41 -5.29 13.27
CA VAL A 57 6.85 -5.04 13.36
C VAL A 57 7.39 -5.52 14.71
N GLY A 58 8.67 -5.90 14.75
CA GLY A 58 9.34 -6.33 15.96
C GLY A 58 10.67 -6.99 15.64
N GLY A 59 11.60 -6.99 16.57
CA GLY A 59 12.91 -7.63 16.40
C GLY A 59 12.85 -9.15 16.49
N THR A 60 11.86 -9.69 17.19
CA THR A 60 11.59 -11.13 17.32
C THR A 60 10.08 -11.38 17.25
N PRO A 61 9.65 -12.63 16.99
CA PRO A 61 8.21 -12.97 16.98
C PRO A 61 7.49 -12.66 18.31
N ALA A 62 8.21 -12.71 19.44
CA ALA A 62 7.66 -12.40 20.77
C ALA A 62 7.44 -10.89 21.00
N GLU A 63 8.09 -10.04 20.21
CA GLU A 63 8.01 -8.59 20.26
C GLU A 63 7.12 -8.02 19.12
N TYR A 64 6.48 -8.89 18.34
CA TYR A 64 5.62 -8.44 17.25
C TYR A 64 4.46 -7.64 17.75
N GLU A 65 4.35 -6.41 17.26
CA GLU A 65 3.24 -5.51 17.56
C GLU A 65 2.64 -4.94 16.27
N PRO A 66 1.33 -4.73 16.22
CA PRO A 66 0.68 -4.15 15.04
C PRO A 66 1.03 -2.67 14.90
N VAL A 67 1.17 -2.23 13.65
CA VAL A 67 1.32 -0.81 13.32
C VAL A 67 0.00 -0.09 13.53
N TRP A 68 0.04 1.13 14.03
CA TRP A 68 -1.11 2.01 14.19
C TRP A 68 -1.00 3.26 13.32
N PRO A 69 -2.09 3.65 12.61
CA PRO A 69 -3.41 2.97 12.60
C PRO A 69 -3.33 1.55 12.06
N PRO A 70 -4.31 0.67 12.41
CA PRO A 70 -4.33 -0.72 11.97
C PRO A 70 -4.16 -0.82 10.46
N THR A 71 -3.15 -1.56 10.03
CA THR A 71 -2.77 -1.65 8.62
C THR A 71 -2.84 -3.10 8.16
N LEU A 72 -3.62 -3.35 7.12
CA LEU A 72 -3.68 -4.62 6.41
C LEU A 72 -2.92 -4.51 5.11
N MET A 73 -2.09 -5.49 4.78
CA MET A 73 -1.44 -5.56 3.47
C MET A 73 -1.78 -6.87 2.76
N MET A 74 -1.78 -6.80 1.43
CA MET A 74 -1.85 -7.96 0.55
C MET A 74 -0.98 -7.75 -0.68
N ASN A 75 -0.45 -8.82 -1.26
CA ASN A 75 0.25 -8.77 -2.53
C ASN A 75 -0.74 -8.69 -3.70
N LYS A 76 -0.40 -7.92 -4.74
CA LYS A 76 -1.19 -7.83 -5.99
C LYS A 76 -0.98 -9.00 -6.93
N GLY A 77 0.12 -9.74 -6.78
CA GLY A 77 0.46 -10.91 -7.56
C GLY A 77 1.06 -11.99 -6.71
N THR A 78 0.94 -13.24 -7.14
CA THR A 78 1.53 -14.39 -6.46
C THR A 78 3.04 -14.25 -6.39
N ALA A 79 3.63 -14.50 -5.22
CA ALA A 79 5.07 -14.56 -5.09
C ALA A 79 5.61 -15.76 -5.88
N LEU A 80 6.66 -15.55 -6.67
CA LEU A 80 7.17 -16.53 -7.62
C LEU A 80 8.07 -17.58 -6.98
N ASP A 81 8.83 -17.18 -5.95
CA ASP A 81 9.81 -18.02 -5.27
C ASP A 81 10.00 -17.54 -3.81
N ASP A 82 10.85 -18.25 -3.06
CA ASP A 82 11.15 -17.95 -1.66
C ASP A 82 11.79 -16.56 -1.48
N ARG A 83 12.60 -16.11 -2.42
CA ARG A 83 13.19 -14.77 -2.39
C ARG A 83 12.11 -13.71 -2.53
N HIS A 84 11.23 -13.85 -3.52
CA HIS A 84 10.14 -12.90 -3.74
C HIS A 84 9.17 -12.88 -2.54
N GLN A 85 8.94 -14.04 -1.90
CA GLN A 85 8.20 -14.11 -0.63
C GLN A 85 8.91 -13.32 0.47
N THR A 86 10.21 -13.53 0.68
CA THR A 86 11.00 -12.81 1.69
C THR A 86 10.97 -11.30 1.46
N LEU A 87 11.13 -10.85 0.22
CA LEU A 87 11.05 -9.43 -0.12
C LEU A 87 9.66 -8.86 0.13
N THR A 88 8.61 -9.59 -0.23
CA THR A 88 7.23 -9.12 -0.07
C THR A 88 6.81 -9.09 1.40
N TRP A 89 7.03 -10.17 2.13
CA TRP A 89 6.53 -10.32 3.52
C TRP A 89 7.53 -9.81 4.57
N GLY A 90 8.78 -9.55 4.19
CA GLY A 90 9.81 -8.95 5.04
C GLY A 90 10.05 -7.48 4.69
N ALA A 91 10.86 -7.24 3.67
CA ALA A 91 11.32 -5.90 3.32
C ALA A 91 10.18 -4.94 2.96
N ALA A 92 9.22 -5.38 2.12
CA ALA A 92 8.09 -4.53 1.73
C ALA A 92 7.14 -4.28 2.92
N GLN A 93 6.83 -5.30 3.73
CA GLN A 93 6.01 -5.12 4.94
C GLN A 93 6.62 -4.08 5.89
N LEU A 94 7.93 -4.18 6.16
CA LEU A 94 8.63 -3.19 7.00
C LEU A 94 8.60 -1.79 6.38
N GLY A 95 8.79 -1.68 5.06
CA GLY A 95 8.68 -0.41 4.35
C GLY A 95 7.27 0.19 4.45
N ILE A 96 6.24 -0.63 4.26
CA ILE A 96 4.84 -0.22 4.43
C ILE A 96 4.58 0.29 5.84
N ALA A 97 5.02 -0.46 6.87
CA ALA A 97 4.92 -0.04 8.26
C ALA A 97 5.53 1.35 8.49
N GLN A 98 6.76 1.54 8.01
CA GLN A 98 7.46 2.83 8.09
C GLN A 98 6.73 3.95 7.35
N GLY A 99 6.18 3.69 6.16
CA GLY A 99 5.43 4.67 5.37
C GLY A 99 4.11 5.10 6.02
N VAL A 100 3.43 4.18 6.72
CA VAL A 100 2.24 4.51 7.53
C VAL A 100 2.64 5.38 8.71
N LEU A 101 3.71 5.03 9.43
CA LEU A 101 4.19 5.82 10.57
C LEU A 101 4.72 7.20 10.15
N ASP A 102 5.33 7.31 8.96
CA ASP A 102 5.69 8.62 8.38
C ASP A 102 4.42 9.48 8.14
N ALA A 103 3.34 8.88 7.64
CA ALA A 103 2.09 9.59 7.43
C ALA A 103 1.45 10.07 8.75
N VAL A 104 1.60 9.31 9.82
CA VAL A 104 1.19 9.73 11.17
C VAL A 104 2.08 10.88 11.67
N ALA A 105 3.39 10.73 11.55
CA ALA A 105 4.35 11.76 11.97
C ALA A 105 4.15 13.11 11.25
N ASP A 106 3.72 13.05 9.99
CA ASP A 106 3.40 14.23 9.18
C ASP A 106 1.97 14.77 9.41
N GLY A 107 1.20 14.16 10.31
CA GLY A 107 -0.16 14.58 10.67
C GLY A 107 -1.22 14.28 9.61
N LEU A 108 -0.97 13.35 8.69
CA LEU A 108 -1.95 12.90 7.70
C LEU A 108 -2.94 11.88 8.27
N LEU A 109 -2.49 11.07 9.21
CA LEU A 109 -3.28 10.04 9.88
C LEU A 109 -3.14 10.18 11.40
N GLU A 110 -4.18 9.74 12.11
CA GLU A 110 -4.19 9.66 13.57
C GLU A 110 -3.94 8.22 14.04
N THR A 111 -3.54 8.05 15.31
CA THR A 111 -3.31 6.75 15.94
C THR A 111 -4.49 6.29 16.79
N ASP A 112 -5.68 6.82 16.56
CA ASP A 112 -6.88 6.57 17.36
C ASP A 112 -7.56 5.21 17.10
N GLY A 113 -7.15 4.50 16.04
CA GLY A 113 -7.77 3.25 15.62
C GLY A 113 -9.11 3.39 14.89
N GLU A 114 -9.56 4.61 14.60
CA GLU A 114 -10.77 4.85 13.83
C GLU A 114 -10.53 4.73 12.31
N THR A 115 -9.28 4.93 11.88
CA THR A 115 -8.87 4.70 10.49
C THR A 115 -8.19 3.34 10.36
N ILE A 116 -8.54 2.58 9.33
CA ILE A 116 -7.89 1.33 8.91
C ILE A 116 -7.23 1.59 7.56
N VAL A 117 -5.97 1.23 7.44
CA VAL A 117 -5.18 1.37 6.20
C VAL A 117 -5.12 0.01 5.50
N LEU A 118 -5.57 -0.02 4.26
CA LEU A 118 -5.49 -1.19 3.39
C LEU A 118 -4.45 -0.95 2.32
N VAL A 119 -3.48 -1.84 2.20
CA VAL A 119 -2.36 -1.71 1.28
C VAL A 119 -2.30 -2.91 0.35
N ALA A 120 -2.47 -2.67 -0.94
CA ALA A 120 -2.15 -3.66 -1.96
C ALA A 120 -0.79 -3.32 -2.56
N VAL A 121 0.18 -4.24 -2.44
CA VAL A 121 1.57 -4.04 -2.85
C VAL A 121 1.94 -4.92 -4.05
N TRP A 122 2.70 -4.35 -4.97
CA TRP A 122 3.42 -5.08 -6.00
C TRP A 122 4.91 -4.85 -5.82
N VAL A 123 5.64 -5.93 -5.70
CA VAL A 123 7.11 -5.97 -5.70
C VAL A 123 7.52 -6.60 -7.03
N ASP A 124 8.51 -6.00 -7.70
CA ASP A 124 9.00 -6.53 -8.98
C ASP A 124 9.52 -7.97 -8.79
N PRO A 125 9.13 -8.91 -9.67
CA PRO A 125 9.62 -10.28 -9.62
C PRO A 125 11.14 -10.42 -9.70
N GLY A 126 11.81 -9.47 -10.34
CA GLY A 126 13.27 -9.40 -10.43
C GLY A 126 13.96 -8.73 -9.24
N ALA A 127 13.20 -8.26 -8.24
CA ALA A 127 13.77 -7.60 -7.07
C ALA A 127 14.74 -8.51 -6.31
N HIS A 128 15.81 -7.90 -5.78
CA HIS A 128 16.89 -8.66 -5.12
C HIS A 128 17.59 -7.91 -3.99
N ASP A 129 17.28 -6.64 -3.78
CA ASP A 129 17.85 -5.79 -2.72
C ASP A 129 16.77 -5.45 -1.68
N GLU A 130 16.84 -6.08 -0.51
CA GLU A 130 15.88 -5.88 0.58
C GLU A 130 15.85 -4.43 1.07
N THR A 131 16.99 -3.76 1.11
CA THR A 131 17.07 -2.36 1.55
C THR A 131 16.38 -1.44 0.55
N ALA A 132 16.65 -1.63 -0.74
CA ALA A 132 16.01 -0.85 -1.79
C ALA A 132 14.50 -1.08 -1.84
N VAL A 133 14.04 -2.34 -1.74
CA VAL A 133 12.61 -2.70 -1.68
C VAL A 133 11.94 -2.06 -0.46
N ARG A 134 12.57 -2.12 0.72
CA ARG A 134 12.06 -1.49 1.94
C ARG A 134 11.90 0.02 1.77
N VAL A 135 12.93 0.70 1.26
CA VAL A 135 12.92 2.15 1.04
C VAL A 135 11.87 2.53 0.00
N ALA A 136 11.76 1.79 -1.09
CA ALA A 136 10.76 2.00 -2.13
C ALA A 136 9.34 1.87 -1.58
N ASN A 137 9.06 0.82 -0.79
CA ASN A 137 7.73 0.63 -0.18
C ASN A 137 7.39 1.71 0.84
N ARG A 138 8.36 2.18 1.66
CA ARG A 138 8.17 3.30 2.58
C ARG A 138 7.71 4.55 1.85
N ALA A 139 8.44 4.96 0.83
CA ALA A 139 8.14 6.15 0.06
C ALA A 139 6.82 6.03 -0.73
N ALA A 140 6.59 4.87 -1.37
CA ALA A 140 5.36 4.62 -2.13
C ALA A 140 4.11 4.63 -1.23
N THR A 141 4.19 4.01 -0.05
CA THR A 141 3.09 3.97 0.93
C THR A 141 2.77 5.37 1.46
N ARG A 142 3.80 6.11 1.88
CA ARG A 142 3.63 7.49 2.37
C ARG A 142 2.97 8.39 1.29
N LYS A 143 3.43 8.26 0.04
CA LYS A 143 2.86 8.97 -1.11
C LYS A 143 1.40 8.59 -1.35
N ALA A 144 1.07 7.29 -1.37
CA ALA A 144 -0.29 6.81 -1.59
C ALA A 144 -1.27 7.31 -0.51
N ILE A 145 -0.84 7.32 0.76
CA ILE A 145 -1.63 7.89 1.86
C ILE A 145 -1.85 9.40 1.65
N GLY A 146 -0.83 10.14 1.24
CA GLY A 146 -0.96 11.55 0.89
C GLY A 146 -2.04 11.79 -0.16
N VAL A 147 -2.05 10.99 -1.23
CA VAL A 147 -3.10 11.06 -2.27
C VAL A 147 -4.49 10.76 -1.71
N CYS A 148 -4.61 9.80 -0.78
CA CYS A 148 -5.89 9.52 -0.12
C CYS A 148 -6.41 10.73 0.68
N VAL A 149 -5.53 11.39 1.43
CA VAL A 149 -5.90 12.49 2.34
C VAL A 149 -6.11 13.81 1.60
N GLU A 150 -5.17 14.18 0.77
CA GLU A 150 -5.16 15.46 0.04
C GLU A 150 -6.08 15.44 -1.18
N GLY A 151 -6.39 14.24 -1.69
CA GLY A 151 -7.10 14.06 -2.93
C GLY A 151 -6.18 14.11 -4.15
N ARG A 152 -6.73 13.74 -5.29
CA ARG A 152 -6.01 13.81 -6.57
C ARG A 152 -6.08 15.24 -7.12
N ASP A 153 -4.97 15.71 -7.66
CA ASP A 153 -4.92 16.94 -8.43
C ASP A 153 -5.94 16.89 -9.60
N GLN A 154 -6.90 17.81 -9.58
CA GLN A 154 -7.99 17.87 -10.55
C GLN A 154 -7.50 18.28 -11.95
N ASP A 155 -6.47 19.10 -12.04
CA ASP A 155 -5.89 19.51 -13.32
C ASP A 155 -5.12 18.34 -13.96
N ALA A 156 -4.36 17.57 -13.16
CA ALA A 156 -3.75 16.35 -13.61
C ALA A 156 -4.80 15.30 -14.07
N ALA A 157 -5.94 15.21 -13.38
CA ALA A 157 -7.03 14.33 -13.78
C ALA A 157 -7.65 14.74 -15.12
N ARG A 158 -7.89 16.05 -15.34
CA ARG A 158 -8.38 16.60 -16.62
C ARG A 158 -7.40 16.35 -17.76
N ALA A 159 -6.11 16.58 -17.53
CA ALA A 159 -5.06 16.32 -18.51
C ALA A 159 -5.03 14.85 -18.98
N LEU A 160 -5.40 13.89 -18.14
CA LEU A 160 -5.56 12.49 -18.55
C LEU A 160 -6.74 12.32 -19.51
N VAL A 161 -7.85 12.98 -19.27
CA VAL A 161 -9.02 12.94 -20.16
C VAL A 161 -8.67 13.53 -21.53
N GLU A 162 -7.97 14.65 -21.55
CA GLU A 162 -7.57 15.33 -22.80
C GLU A 162 -6.64 14.49 -23.66
N ARG A 163 -5.73 13.73 -23.05
CA ARG A 163 -4.77 12.86 -23.75
C ARG A 163 -5.16 11.36 -23.74
N ARG A 164 -6.41 11.00 -23.51
CA ARG A 164 -6.86 9.61 -23.35
C ARG A 164 -6.47 8.69 -24.51
N ASP A 165 -6.45 9.22 -25.74
CA ASP A 165 -6.12 8.45 -26.93
C ASP A 165 -4.59 8.27 -27.13
N ALA A 166 -3.78 9.00 -26.35
CA ALA A 166 -2.31 8.93 -26.36
C ALA A 166 -1.73 8.31 -25.08
N LEU A 167 -2.59 7.67 -24.26
CA LEU A 167 -2.13 7.01 -23.04
C LEU A 167 -1.27 5.79 -23.37
N GLN A 168 -0.23 5.60 -22.57
CA GLN A 168 0.69 4.47 -22.66
C GLN A 168 0.70 3.66 -21.38
N SER A 169 1.06 2.39 -21.49
CA SER A 169 1.32 1.51 -20.35
C SER A 169 2.63 0.76 -20.60
N PRO A 170 3.52 0.63 -19.61
CA PRO A 170 4.76 -0.13 -19.77
C PRO A 170 4.52 -1.63 -20.01
N TYR A 171 3.29 -2.10 -19.81
CA TYR A 171 2.88 -3.50 -19.99
C TYR A 171 2.07 -3.72 -21.28
N TYR A 172 1.81 -2.67 -22.05
CA TYR A 172 1.09 -2.76 -23.32
C TYR A 172 2.09 -2.78 -24.48
N GLY A 173 2.16 -3.89 -25.18
CA GLY A 173 3.07 -4.11 -26.31
C GLY A 173 2.36 -4.03 -27.69
N GLY A 174 1.17 -3.44 -27.75
CA GLY A 174 0.45 -3.18 -28.99
C GLY A 174 0.93 -1.88 -29.68
N ASP A 175 0.80 -1.83 -31.01
CA ASP A 175 1.06 -0.64 -31.82
C ASP A 175 -0.08 0.39 -31.71
#